data_a5e0caf6fb89d4408c7f7229c219c1ef
#
_entry.id   a5e0caf6fb89d4408c7f7229c219c1ef
#
_cell.length_a   1.000
_cell.length_b   1.000
_cell.length_c   1.000
_cell.angle_alpha   90.00
_cell.angle_beta   90.00
_cell.angle_gamma   90.00
#
_symmetry.space_group_name_H-M   'P 1'
#
loop_
_entity.id
_entity.type
_entity.pdbx_description
1 polymer ?
#
loop_
_entity_poly.entity_id
_entity_poly.type
_entity_poly.pdbx_seq_one_letter_code
_entity_poly.pdbx_strand_id
1 'polypeptide(L)'
;MEVTQITQIRRKVLTMLSKMAYDGNLPDHVYDILQIVQEDSPRLRCCVHKERAVLKERINVALGLDTDLNIIEAAKKAVSEPVDRTQHVIAVLPEGCSACPVNKYMITDVCRRCLTHRCMNGCPK
;
A
#
# COMPACT_ATOMS: atom_id res chain seq x y z
N MET A 1 5.11 18.73 8.24
CA MET A 1 5.57 17.61 7.41
C MET A 1 4.36 17.07 6.66
N GLU A 2 4.34 17.19 5.35
CA GLU A 2 3.20 16.75 4.53
C GLU A 2 3.11 15.22 4.54
N VAL A 3 1.98 14.70 4.92
CA VAL A 3 1.76 13.24 4.98
C VAL A 3 1.47 12.74 3.57
N THR A 4 2.34 11.91 3.01
CA THR A 4 2.15 11.36 1.67
C THR A 4 0.89 10.49 1.60
N GLN A 5 0.26 10.42 0.42
CA GLN A 5 -0.93 9.59 0.18
C GLN A 5 -0.67 8.11 0.55
N ILE A 6 0.53 7.60 0.28
CA ILE A 6 0.93 6.24 0.67
C ILE A 6 0.89 6.06 2.19
N THR A 7 1.36 7.06 2.94
CA THR A 7 1.33 7.02 4.41
C THR A 7 -0.10 7.05 4.93
N GLN A 8 -0.99 7.82 4.31
CA GLN A 8 -2.41 7.85 4.66
C GLN A 8 -3.07 6.49 4.45
N ILE A 9 -2.83 5.85 3.30
CA ILE A 9 -3.34 4.49 3.01
C ILE A 9 -2.80 3.48 4.03
N ARG A 10 -1.50 3.51 4.34
CA ARG A 10 -0.90 2.64 5.36
C ARG A 10 -1.56 2.81 6.72
N ARG A 11 -1.75 4.04 7.17
CA ARG A 11 -2.43 4.33 8.44
C ARG A 11 -3.86 3.80 8.44
N LYS A 12 -4.60 4.01 7.35
CA LYS A 12 -5.97 3.52 7.22
C LYS A 12 -6.04 2.00 7.32
N VAL A 13 -5.21 1.28 6.56
CA VAL A 13 -5.14 -0.20 6.60
C VAL A 13 -4.84 -0.69 8.01
N LEU A 14 -3.80 -0.13 8.66
CA LEU A 14 -3.41 -0.54 10.01
C LEU A 14 -4.51 -0.25 11.04
N THR A 15 -5.17 0.90 10.94
CA THR A 15 -6.28 1.26 11.83
C THR A 15 -7.46 0.28 11.70
N MET A 16 -7.82 -0.07 10.46
CA MET A 16 -8.90 -1.01 10.21
C MET A 16 -8.56 -2.42 10.70
N LEU A 17 -7.34 -2.90 10.43
CA LEU A 17 -6.86 -4.19 10.92
C LEU A 17 -6.88 -4.25 12.46
N SER A 18 -6.36 -3.22 13.11
CA SER A 18 -6.35 -3.15 14.59
C SER A 18 -7.75 -3.16 15.18
N LYS A 19 -8.68 -2.41 14.56
CA LYS A 19 -10.08 -2.39 14.99
C LYS A 19 -10.73 -3.76 14.84
N MET A 20 -10.60 -4.41 13.69
CA MET A 20 -11.15 -5.74 13.42
C MET A 20 -10.54 -6.82 14.34
N ALA A 21 -9.24 -6.72 14.64
CA ALA A 21 -8.57 -7.61 15.56
C ALA A 21 -9.10 -7.44 17.00
N TYR A 22 -9.31 -6.18 17.42
CA TYR A 22 -9.87 -5.88 18.75
C TYR A 22 -11.32 -6.35 18.89
N ASP A 23 -12.13 -6.15 17.84
CA ASP A 23 -13.53 -6.58 17.79
C ASP A 23 -13.70 -8.10 17.60
N GLY A 24 -12.61 -8.84 17.34
CA GLY A 24 -12.59 -10.29 17.16
C GLY A 24 -13.19 -10.79 15.84
N ASN A 25 -13.44 -9.91 14.88
CA ASN A 25 -14.09 -10.24 13.61
C ASN A 25 -13.15 -10.16 12.39
N LEU A 26 -11.84 -10.18 12.64
CA LEU A 26 -10.80 -10.02 11.61
C LEU A 26 -10.94 -11.00 10.42
N PRO A 27 -11.15 -12.32 10.61
CA PRO A 27 -11.24 -13.27 9.49
C PRO A 27 -12.44 -13.03 8.58
N ASP A 28 -13.53 -12.50 9.13
CA ASP A 28 -14.79 -12.33 8.39
C ASP A 28 -14.80 -11.04 7.57
N HIS A 29 -14.11 -10.00 8.06
CA HIS A 29 -14.16 -8.65 7.48
C HIS A 29 -12.84 -8.15 6.87
N VAL A 30 -11.76 -8.94 6.91
CA VAL A 30 -10.46 -8.53 6.37
C VAL A 30 -10.53 -8.14 4.89
N TYR A 31 -11.42 -8.77 4.12
CA TYR A 31 -11.60 -8.48 2.70
C TYR A 31 -12.24 -7.11 2.45
N ASP A 32 -13.07 -6.64 3.37
CA ASP A 32 -13.75 -5.34 3.27
C ASP A 32 -12.74 -4.17 3.26
N ILE A 33 -11.57 -4.36 3.87
CA ILE A 33 -10.48 -3.38 3.84
C ILE A 33 -10.10 -3.00 2.41
N LEU A 34 -10.07 -3.97 1.50
CA LEU A 34 -9.70 -3.73 0.11
C LEU A 34 -10.70 -2.81 -0.60
N GLN A 35 -12.00 -2.97 -0.29
CA GLN A 35 -13.06 -2.15 -0.89
C GLN A 35 -13.04 -0.74 -0.29
N ILE A 36 -13.07 -0.62 1.02
CA ILE A 36 -13.14 0.67 1.72
C ILE A 36 -11.92 1.55 1.42
N VAL A 37 -10.72 0.95 1.34
CA VAL A 37 -9.52 1.72 1.01
C VAL A 37 -9.55 2.22 -0.43
N GLN A 38 -10.14 1.44 -1.35
CA GLN A 38 -10.24 1.83 -2.77
C GLN A 38 -11.29 2.90 -3.02
N GLU A 39 -12.41 2.87 -2.31
CA GLU A 39 -13.48 3.86 -2.45
C GLU A 39 -13.07 5.23 -1.94
N ASP A 40 -12.36 5.26 -0.82
CA ASP A 40 -12.01 6.51 -0.13
C ASP A 40 -10.65 7.09 -0.52
N SER A 41 -9.85 6.38 -1.29
CA SER A 41 -8.48 6.80 -1.59
C SER A 41 -8.27 7.07 -3.07
N PRO A 42 -7.56 8.13 -3.43
CA PRO A 42 -7.20 8.38 -4.81
C PRO A 42 -6.35 7.21 -5.34
N ARG A 43 -6.52 6.88 -6.60
CA ARG A 43 -5.72 5.84 -7.27
C ARG A 43 -4.27 6.30 -7.35
N LEU A 44 -3.38 5.59 -6.67
CA LEU A 44 -1.94 5.85 -6.68
C LEU A 44 -1.21 5.07 -7.76
N ARG A 45 -1.80 3.98 -8.23
CA ARG A 45 -1.17 3.06 -9.19
C ARG A 45 -1.93 3.01 -10.50
N CYS A 46 -1.29 2.38 -11.49
CA CYS A 46 -1.80 2.29 -12.86
C CYS A 46 -3.19 1.66 -12.98
N CYS A 47 -3.54 0.75 -12.07
CA CYS A 47 -4.86 0.12 -12.07
C CYS A 47 -5.28 -0.38 -10.68
N VAL A 48 -6.58 -0.65 -10.55
CA VAL A 48 -7.21 -1.19 -9.33
C VAL A 48 -6.64 -2.57 -8.96
N HIS A 49 -6.33 -3.40 -9.94
CA HIS A 49 -5.78 -4.74 -9.68
C HIS A 49 -4.41 -4.68 -9.02
N LYS A 50 -3.55 -3.78 -9.48
CA LYS A 50 -2.23 -3.57 -8.87
C LYS A 50 -2.35 -3.00 -7.45
N GLU A 51 -3.26 -2.08 -7.21
CA GLU A 51 -3.51 -1.58 -5.86
C GLU A 51 -4.01 -2.68 -4.92
N ARG A 52 -4.93 -3.52 -5.38
CA ARG A 52 -5.40 -4.68 -4.60
C ARG A 52 -4.30 -5.66 -4.26
N ALA A 53 -3.44 -5.97 -5.22
CA ALA A 53 -2.29 -6.85 -5.00
C ALA A 53 -1.39 -6.32 -3.88
N VAL A 54 -0.98 -5.05 -3.98
CA VAL A 54 -0.14 -4.40 -2.95
C VAL A 54 -0.84 -4.32 -1.60
N LEU A 55 -2.15 -4.06 -1.56
CA LEU A 55 -2.91 -4.01 -0.30
C LEU A 55 -2.97 -5.38 0.37
N LYS A 56 -3.16 -6.46 -0.41
CA LYS A 56 -3.15 -7.85 0.11
C LYS A 56 -1.79 -8.17 0.75
N GLU A 57 -0.69 -7.92 0.05
CA GLU A 57 0.64 -8.11 0.60
C GLU A 57 0.87 -7.31 1.89
N ARG A 58 0.43 -6.05 1.92
CA ARG A 58 0.54 -5.20 3.12
C ARG A 58 -0.28 -5.70 4.29
N ILE A 59 -1.47 -6.24 4.04
CA ILE A 59 -2.29 -6.86 5.08
C ILE A 59 -1.56 -8.07 5.65
N ASN A 60 -1.03 -8.97 4.82
CA ASN A 60 -0.30 -10.15 5.26
C ASN A 60 0.92 -9.78 6.12
N VAL A 61 1.72 -8.82 5.65
CA VAL A 61 2.89 -8.33 6.42
C VAL A 61 2.46 -7.67 7.74
N ALA A 62 1.37 -6.91 7.75
CA ALA A 62 0.86 -6.29 8.97
C ALA A 62 0.36 -7.33 9.99
N LEU A 63 -0.08 -8.51 9.53
CA LEU A 63 -0.43 -9.65 10.35
C LEU A 63 0.79 -10.49 10.78
N GLY A 64 2.00 -10.12 10.33
CA GLY A 64 3.23 -10.85 10.65
C GLY A 64 3.43 -12.14 9.84
N LEU A 65 2.83 -12.22 8.65
CA LEU A 65 2.84 -13.42 7.80
C LEU A 65 3.44 -13.13 6.42
N ASP A 66 3.73 -14.21 5.70
CA ASP A 66 4.29 -14.14 4.35
C ASP A 66 3.30 -13.54 3.34
N THR A 67 3.85 -12.88 2.32
CA THR A 67 3.07 -12.15 1.30
C THR A 67 2.22 -13.05 0.41
N ASP A 68 2.58 -14.32 0.27
CA ASP A 68 1.98 -15.26 -0.67
C ASP A 68 0.65 -15.87 -0.19
N LEU A 69 0.31 -15.66 1.07
CA LEU A 69 -0.91 -16.22 1.65
C LEU A 69 -2.17 -15.47 1.18
N ASN A 70 -3.27 -16.22 1.07
CA ASN A 70 -4.58 -15.61 0.92
C ASN A 70 -4.90 -14.82 2.19
N ILE A 71 -5.41 -13.58 2.06
CA ILE A 71 -5.67 -12.69 3.20
C ILE A 71 -6.65 -13.26 4.22
N ILE A 72 -7.61 -14.08 3.79
CA ILE A 72 -8.57 -14.74 4.69
C ILE A 72 -7.86 -15.83 5.51
N GLU A 73 -7.01 -16.62 4.85
CA GLU A 73 -6.20 -17.63 5.53
C GLU A 73 -5.19 -16.98 6.47
N ALA A 74 -4.56 -15.91 6.02
CA ALA A 74 -3.66 -15.10 6.85
C ALA A 74 -4.37 -14.55 8.09
N ALA A 75 -5.58 -14.01 7.94
CA ALA A 75 -6.37 -13.50 9.06
C ALA A 75 -6.74 -14.61 10.06
N LYS A 76 -7.15 -15.80 9.58
CA LYS A 76 -7.43 -16.97 10.43
C LYS A 76 -6.18 -17.42 11.18
N LYS A 77 -5.05 -17.51 10.48
CA LYS A 77 -3.77 -17.92 11.07
C LYS A 77 -3.31 -16.93 12.14
N ALA A 78 -3.42 -15.63 11.86
CA ALA A 78 -3.05 -14.57 12.80
C ALA A 78 -3.88 -14.58 14.10
N VAL A 79 -5.13 -15.06 14.05
CA VAL A 79 -5.98 -15.20 15.24
C VAL A 79 -5.68 -16.50 16.01
N SER A 80 -5.34 -17.59 15.31
CA SER A 80 -5.14 -18.91 15.93
C SER A 80 -3.73 -19.13 16.46
N GLU A 81 -2.73 -18.51 15.87
CA GLU A 81 -1.33 -18.74 16.19
C GLU A 81 -0.66 -17.47 16.74
N PRO A 82 0.20 -17.59 17.79
CA PRO A 82 0.99 -16.45 18.24
C PRO A 82 2.00 -16.06 17.15
N VAL A 83 2.18 -14.75 16.95
CA VAL A 83 3.16 -14.22 16.01
C VAL A 83 4.57 -14.62 16.43
N ASP A 84 5.29 -15.29 15.55
CA ASP A 84 6.70 -15.60 15.75
C ASP A 84 7.54 -14.31 15.58
N ARG A 85 7.99 -13.76 16.71
CA ARG A 85 8.81 -12.55 16.75
C ARG A 85 10.30 -12.79 16.45
N THR A 86 10.69 -14.02 16.19
CA THR A 86 12.07 -14.36 15.83
C THR A 86 12.36 -14.20 14.34
N GLN A 87 11.30 -14.08 13.54
CA GLN A 87 11.42 -13.90 12.10
C GLN A 87 11.72 -12.45 11.71
N HIS A 88 12.05 -12.26 10.43
CA HIS A 88 12.59 -11.02 9.89
C HIS A 88 11.74 -9.77 10.20
N VAL A 89 12.43 -8.72 10.65
CA VAL A 89 11.83 -7.40 10.91
C VAL A 89 11.50 -6.64 9.60
N ILE A 90 12.11 -7.03 8.49
CA ILE A 90 11.96 -6.38 7.19
C ILE A 90 11.31 -7.35 6.21
N ALA A 91 10.19 -6.93 5.64
CA ALA A 91 9.53 -7.63 4.55
C ALA A 91 9.60 -6.82 3.25
N VAL A 92 9.92 -7.50 2.15
CA VAL A 92 9.86 -6.92 0.80
C VAL A 92 8.52 -7.30 0.18
N LEU A 93 7.80 -6.30 -0.31
CA LEU A 93 6.56 -6.50 -1.06
C LEU A 93 6.89 -6.62 -2.55
N PRO A 94 6.82 -7.83 -3.17
CA PRO A 94 7.18 -8.01 -4.59
C PRO A 94 6.33 -7.14 -5.51
N GLU A 95 5.04 -7.01 -5.22
CA GLU A 95 4.11 -6.17 -5.96
C GLU A 95 4.16 -4.69 -5.53
N GLY A 96 4.88 -4.39 -4.45
CA GLY A 96 4.96 -3.08 -3.83
C GLY A 96 5.74 -2.08 -4.65
N CYS A 97 5.08 -1.37 -5.56
CA CYS A 97 5.65 -0.24 -6.27
C CYS A 97 5.09 1.07 -5.72
N SER A 98 5.99 1.94 -5.23
CA SER A 98 5.63 3.29 -4.76
C SER A 98 5.96 4.37 -5.79
N ALA A 99 6.57 4.01 -6.90
CA ALA A 99 7.14 4.93 -7.88
C ALA A 99 6.33 5.06 -9.18
N CYS A 100 5.06 4.66 -9.20
CA CYS A 100 4.22 5.01 -10.34
C CYS A 100 4.08 6.54 -10.38
N PRO A 101 4.63 7.21 -11.39
CA PRO A 101 4.44 8.65 -11.52
C PRO A 101 2.95 8.92 -11.69
N VAL A 102 2.41 9.77 -10.85
CA VAL A 102 1.03 10.28 -10.98
C VAL A 102 0.93 11.14 -12.25
N ASN A 103 2.05 11.67 -12.69
CA ASN A 103 2.15 12.51 -13.87
C ASN A 103 2.43 11.68 -15.13
N LYS A 104 1.74 12.03 -16.21
CA LYS A 104 1.86 11.40 -17.53
C LYS A 104 3.25 11.60 -18.16
N TYR A 105 4.01 12.57 -17.66
CA TYR A 105 5.34 12.96 -18.14
C TYR A 105 6.34 12.93 -16.99
N MET A 106 7.53 12.46 -17.28
CA MET A 106 8.65 12.39 -16.34
C MET A 106 9.89 12.99 -16.97
N ILE A 107 10.61 13.82 -16.19
CA ILE A 107 11.92 14.33 -16.60
C ILE A 107 12.95 13.22 -16.34
N THR A 108 13.59 12.74 -17.40
CA THR A 108 14.62 11.71 -17.33
C THR A 108 15.99 12.30 -16.99
N ASP A 109 16.97 11.43 -16.70
CA ASP A 109 18.36 11.80 -16.43
C ASP A 109 19.08 12.49 -17.62
N VAL A 110 18.49 12.45 -18.82
CA VAL A 110 18.97 13.17 -20.01
C VAL A 110 18.74 14.69 -19.89
N CYS A 111 17.96 15.13 -18.92
CA CYS A 111 17.71 16.54 -18.69
C CYS A 111 19.00 17.27 -18.29
N ARG A 112 19.42 18.26 -19.11
CA ARG A 112 20.62 19.08 -18.88
C ARG A 112 20.46 20.14 -17.77
N ARG A 113 19.31 20.23 -17.13
CA ARG A 113 19.01 21.23 -16.08
C ARG A 113 19.38 22.65 -16.50
N CYS A 114 18.97 23.06 -17.74
CA CYS A 114 19.31 24.36 -18.26
C CYS A 114 18.72 25.51 -17.43
N LEU A 115 19.46 26.60 -17.28
CA LEU A 115 19.06 27.76 -16.49
C LEU A 115 17.79 28.46 -17.00
N THR A 116 17.47 28.33 -18.26
CA THR A 116 16.30 28.99 -18.87
C THR A 116 14.97 28.35 -18.57
N HIS A 117 14.94 27.11 -18.05
CA HIS A 117 13.74 26.37 -17.64
C HIS A 117 12.55 26.47 -18.61
N ARG A 118 12.81 26.56 -19.92
CA ARG A 118 11.78 26.77 -20.96
C ARG A 118 10.69 25.70 -20.95
N CYS A 119 11.05 24.45 -20.66
CA CYS A 119 10.09 23.35 -20.52
C CYS A 119 9.12 23.53 -19.33
N MET A 120 9.62 24.12 -18.23
CA MET A 120 8.76 24.41 -17.06
C MET A 120 7.89 25.65 -17.31
N ASN A 121 8.45 26.68 -17.93
CA ASN A 121 7.76 27.95 -18.19
C ASN A 121 6.74 27.85 -19.33
N GLY A 122 6.95 26.91 -20.27
CA GLY A 122 6.06 26.69 -21.40
C GLY A 122 5.00 25.61 -21.20
N CYS A 123 4.96 24.96 -20.01
CA CYS A 123 3.97 23.93 -19.72
C CYS A 123 2.68 24.60 -19.20
N PRO A 124 1.57 24.57 -19.97
CA PRO A 124 0.29 24.99 -19.42
C PRO A 124 -0.13 23.97 -18.36
N LYS A 125 -0.21 24.40 -17.12
CA LYS A 125 -0.73 23.56 -16.02
C LYS A 125 -2.22 23.36 -16.16
#